data_5bc48adfc551b5e0664bdbc2124b72ce
#
_entry.id   5bc48adfc551b5e0664bdbc2124b72ce
#
_cell.length_a   1.000
_cell.length_b   1.000
_cell.length_c   1.000
_cell.angle_alpha   90.00
_cell.angle_beta   90.00
_cell.angle_gamma   90.00
#
_symmetry.space_group_name_H-M   'P 1'
#
loop_
_entity.id
_entity.type
_entity.pdbx_description
1 polymer ?
#
loop_
_entity_poly.entity_id
_entity_poly.type
_entity_poly.pdbx_seq_one_letter_code
_entity_poly.pdbx_strand_id
1 'polypeptide(L)'
;MSVVTACNQQQLPWIPIISALGFLILLGHLITIVRWIITTTSPFRPLKDLRSRYGSWAIVTGCTDGIGRAFAFNLSQKGLNLIVVSRSRDKLERLSEELLAVNEHTLVRILALDFAEDVSDGVRELAKVVKELEVGLLINNVGVTYAAARFFHEVDDQLWRKIVRVNIEWMTKVTRAVLPEMLRREEEPSST
;
A
#
# COMPACT_ATOMS: atom_id res chain seq x y z
N MET A 1 60.03 32.23 -45.83
CA MET A 1 59.94 31.47 -44.57
C MET A 1 59.24 32.34 -43.54
N SER A 2 58.25 31.77 -42.87
CA SER A 2 57.55 32.31 -41.68
C SER A 2 56.35 33.24 -41.86
N VAL A 3 55.28 32.73 -42.45
CA VAL A 3 53.92 33.34 -42.27
C VAL A 3 52.93 32.26 -41.77
N VAL A 4 53.37 31.34 -40.89
CA VAL A 4 52.59 30.23 -40.43
C VAL A 4 52.51 30.20 -38.90
N THR A 5 52.61 31.32 -38.21
CA THR A 5 52.54 31.25 -36.73
C THR A 5 51.81 32.42 -36.10
N ALA A 6 50.57 32.67 -36.51
CA ALA A 6 49.68 33.52 -35.71
C ALA A 6 48.22 33.19 -36.00
N CYS A 7 47.84 31.89 -35.93
CA CYS A 7 46.46 31.57 -35.67
C CYS A 7 46.28 31.68 -34.15
N ASN A 8 46.16 32.92 -33.67
CA ASN A 8 45.87 33.23 -32.29
C ASN A 8 44.50 32.65 -31.98
N GLN A 9 44.52 31.59 -31.23
CA GLN A 9 43.33 30.99 -30.61
C GLN A 9 42.68 32.08 -29.75
N GLN A 10 41.83 32.89 -30.32
CA GLN A 10 40.78 33.52 -29.54
C GLN A 10 39.89 32.42 -29.01
N GLN A 11 40.31 31.82 -27.91
CA GLN A 11 39.44 30.92 -27.14
C GLN A 11 38.22 31.74 -26.75
N LEU A 12 37.09 31.44 -27.40
CA LEU A 12 35.81 32.09 -27.10
C LEU A 12 35.55 31.94 -25.59
N PRO A 13 35.51 33.02 -24.82
CA PRO A 13 35.50 32.99 -23.36
C PRO A 13 34.27 32.26 -22.76
N TRP A 14 33.26 32.02 -23.56
CA TRP A 14 32.05 31.29 -23.16
C TRP A 14 32.15 29.75 -23.22
N ILE A 15 33.16 29.19 -23.95
CA ILE A 15 33.34 27.72 -24.02
C ILE A 15 33.57 27.10 -22.65
N PRO A 16 34.51 27.60 -21.80
CA PRO A 16 34.71 27.04 -20.48
C PRO A 16 33.46 27.21 -19.58
N ILE A 17 32.72 28.30 -19.76
CA ILE A 17 31.49 28.57 -18.99
C ILE A 17 30.40 27.53 -19.33
N ILE A 18 30.19 27.28 -20.63
CA ILE A 18 29.22 26.25 -21.08
C ILE A 18 29.67 24.87 -20.67
N SER A 19 30.97 24.54 -20.76
CA SER A 19 31.49 23.27 -20.32
C SER A 19 31.30 23.06 -18.81
N ALA A 20 31.55 24.08 -18.00
CA ALA A 20 31.33 24.02 -16.55
C ALA A 20 29.85 23.85 -16.22
N LEU A 21 28.97 24.57 -16.89
CA LEU A 21 27.53 24.44 -16.69
C LEU A 21 27.02 23.05 -17.09
N GLY A 22 27.47 22.56 -18.25
CA GLY A 22 27.15 21.19 -18.69
C GLY A 22 27.64 20.12 -17.71
N PHE A 23 28.86 20.29 -17.18
CA PHE A 23 29.39 19.40 -16.16
C PHE A 23 28.56 19.41 -14.86
N LEU A 24 28.15 20.58 -14.39
CA LEU A 24 27.31 20.69 -13.19
C LEU A 24 25.94 20.05 -13.38
N ILE A 25 25.32 20.19 -14.54
CA ILE A 25 24.06 19.54 -14.88
C ILE A 25 24.21 18.02 -14.88
N LEU A 26 25.24 17.49 -15.54
CA LEU A 26 25.55 16.07 -15.60
C LEU A 26 25.82 15.49 -14.19
N LEU A 27 26.59 16.21 -13.39
CA LEU A 27 26.89 15.83 -12.00
C LEU A 27 25.61 15.78 -11.16
N GLY A 28 24.71 16.77 -11.32
CA GLY A 28 23.42 16.77 -10.64
C GLY A 28 22.54 15.56 -11.01
N HIS A 29 22.52 15.21 -12.29
CA HIS A 29 21.80 14.02 -12.76
C HIS A 29 22.43 12.72 -12.23
N LEU A 30 23.76 12.63 -12.23
CA LEU A 30 24.46 11.47 -11.68
C LEU A 30 24.17 11.29 -10.20
N ILE A 31 24.22 12.36 -9.41
CA ILE A 31 23.88 12.32 -7.97
C ILE A 31 22.44 11.85 -7.78
N THR A 32 21.50 12.32 -8.60
CA THR A 32 20.09 11.91 -8.52
C THR A 32 19.93 10.43 -8.83
N ILE A 33 20.58 9.93 -9.87
CA ILE A 33 20.56 8.51 -10.24
C ILE A 33 21.18 7.64 -9.12
N VAL A 34 22.35 8.03 -8.60
CA VAL A 34 23.01 7.30 -7.51
C VAL A 34 22.12 7.28 -6.26
N ARG A 35 21.53 8.41 -5.88
CA ARG A 35 20.58 8.46 -4.76
C ARG A 35 19.39 7.55 -5.01
N TRP A 36 18.82 7.56 -6.22
CA TRP A 36 17.71 6.68 -6.57
C TRP A 36 18.10 5.21 -6.48
N ILE A 37 19.26 4.81 -7.03
CA ILE A 37 19.80 3.45 -6.91
C ILE A 37 19.95 3.08 -5.43
N ILE A 38 20.65 3.88 -4.63
CA ILE A 38 20.86 3.62 -3.20
C ILE A 38 19.52 3.48 -2.46
N THR A 39 18.55 4.35 -2.76
CA THR A 39 17.25 4.29 -2.09
C THR A 39 16.40 3.10 -2.50
N THR A 40 16.58 2.58 -3.71
CA THR A 40 15.79 1.46 -4.25
C THR A 40 16.42 0.11 -3.94
N THR A 41 17.75 0.01 -3.98
CA THR A 41 18.49 -1.26 -3.81
C THR A 41 19.08 -1.44 -2.43
N SER A 42 18.97 -0.45 -1.52
CA SER A 42 19.57 -0.56 -0.19
C SER A 42 18.87 -1.66 0.63
N PRO A 43 19.53 -2.80 0.84
CA PRO A 43 19.04 -3.85 1.73
C PRO A 43 19.08 -3.41 3.21
N PHE A 44 19.73 -2.29 3.50
CA PHE A 44 19.92 -1.73 4.83
C PHE A 44 18.89 -0.64 5.21
N ARG A 45 17.81 -0.46 4.45
CA ARG A 45 16.68 0.27 5.06
C ARG A 45 16.14 -0.61 6.18
N PRO A 46 16.34 -0.23 7.46
CA PRO A 46 15.64 -0.93 8.51
C PRO A 46 14.16 -0.85 8.12
N LEU A 47 13.56 -2.01 7.89
CA LEU A 47 12.10 -2.08 7.75
C LEU A 47 11.58 -1.38 8.99
N LYS A 48 11.09 -0.16 8.85
CA LYS A 48 10.53 0.58 9.98
C LYS A 48 9.54 -0.38 10.60
N ASP A 49 9.71 -0.64 11.87
CA ASP A 49 8.78 -1.47 12.61
C ASP A 49 7.37 -0.91 12.37
N LEU A 50 6.58 -1.64 11.59
CA LEU A 50 5.25 -1.20 11.20
C LEU A 50 4.37 -1.06 12.44
N ARG A 51 4.61 -1.90 13.44
CA ARG A 51 3.87 -1.89 14.69
C ARG A 51 4.10 -0.61 15.48
N SER A 52 5.35 -0.16 15.62
CA SER A 52 5.69 1.08 16.31
C SER A 52 5.23 2.33 15.55
N ARG A 53 5.08 2.23 14.24
CA ARG A 53 4.69 3.38 13.41
C ARG A 53 3.19 3.53 13.21
N TYR A 54 2.47 2.41 13.06
CA TYR A 54 1.07 2.41 12.67
C TYR A 54 0.14 1.77 13.71
N GLY A 55 0.69 1.19 14.79
CA GLY A 55 -0.09 0.46 15.77
C GLY A 55 -0.06 -1.05 15.59
N SER A 56 -0.69 -1.75 16.50
CA SER A 56 -0.54 -3.21 16.66
C SER A 56 -1.37 -4.04 15.68
N TRP A 57 -2.41 -3.46 15.07
CA TRP A 57 -3.37 -4.20 14.24
C TRP A 57 -3.48 -3.65 12.83
N ALA A 58 -3.62 -4.57 11.87
CA ALA A 58 -3.93 -4.26 10.49
C ALA A 58 -5.23 -4.96 10.04
N ILE A 59 -6.03 -4.27 9.25
CA ILE A 59 -7.21 -4.83 8.59
C ILE A 59 -6.83 -5.19 7.15
N VAL A 60 -7.18 -6.41 6.73
CA VAL A 60 -7.02 -6.85 5.33
C VAL A 60 -8.36 -7.37 4.82
N THR A 61 -8.93 -6.68 3.84
CA THR A 61 -10.16 -7.11 3.19
C THR A 61 -9.85 -7.97 1.96
N GLY A 62 -10.65 -9.03 1.70
CA GLY A 62 -10.42 -9.95 0.60
C GLY A 62 -9.13 -10.76 0.74
N CYS A 63 -8.80 -11.16 1.97
CA CYS A 63 -7.53 -11.76 2.35
C CYS A 63 -7.42 -13.28 2.12
N THR A 64 -8.48 -13.94 1.63
CA THR A 64 -8.50 -15.40 1.49
C THR A 64 -7.81 -15.91 0.23
N ASP A 65 -7.43 -15.03 -0.70
CA ASP A 65 -6.79 -15.40 -1.96
C ASP A 65 -5.93 -14.25 -2.52
N GLY A 66 -5.08 -14.57 -3.49
CA GLY A 66 -4.32 -13.63 -4.30
C GLY A 66 -3.50 -12.60 -3.49
N ILE A 67 -3.62 -11.34 -3.89
CA ILE A 67 -2.86 -10.22 -3.33
C ILE A 67 -3.19 -9.99 -1.85
N GLY A 68 -4.47 -10.06 -1.46
CA GLY A 68 -4.88 -9.89 -0.07
C GLY A 68 -4.29 -10.93 0.86
N ARG A 69 -4.20 -12.20 0.41
CA ARG A 69 -3.55 -13.27 1.15
C ARG A 69 -2.06 -13.00 1.34
N ALA A 70 -1.38 -12.57 0.30
CA ALA A 70 0.03 -12.20 0.38
C ALA A 70 0.28 -11.03 1.36
N PHE A 71 -0.61 -10.02 1.39
CA PHE A 71 -0.56 -8.95 2.39
C PHE A 71 -0.73 -9.50 3.81
N ALA A 72 -1.69 -10.39 4.05
CA ALA A 72 -1.92 -10.95 5.39
C ALA A 72 -0.67 -11.66 5.91
N PHE A 73 -0.02 -12.51 5.10
CA PHE A 73 1.24 -13.16 5.48
C PHE A 73 2.37 -12.18 5.73
N ASN A 74 2.56 -11.21 4.85
CA ASN A 74 3.63 -10.23 4.97
C ASN A 74 3.49 -9.37 6.24
N LEU A 75 2.26 -8.94 6.58
CA LEU A 75 1.98 -8.15 7.77
C LEU A 75 2.16 -8.97 9.06
N SER A 76 1.72 -10.24 9.06
CA SER A 76 1.97 -11.17 10.17
C SER A 76 3.46 -11.36 10.42
N GLN A 77 4.25 -11.63 9.38
CA GLN A 77 5.72 -11.75 9.49
C GLN A 77 6.39 -10.46 10.01
N LYS A 78 5.78 -9.31 9.81
CA LYS A 78 6.23 -8.01 10.34
C LYS A 78 5.73 -7.71 11.75
N GLY A 79 5.14 -8.69 12.43
CA GLY A 79 4.71 -8.59 13.83
C GLY A 79 3.39 -7.88 14.06
N LEU A 80 2.57 -7.65 13.02
CA LEU A 80 1.24 -7.08 13.16
C LEU A 80 0.20 -8.16 13.46
N ASN A 81 -0.75 -7.84 14.32
CA ASN A 81 -1.99 -8.59 14.48
C ASN A 81 -2.95 -8.27 13.35
N LEU A 82 -3.83 -9.19 13.00
CA LEU A 82 -4.64 -9.08 11.80
C LEU A 82 -6.15 -9.17 12.09
N ILE A 83 -6.91 -8.27 11.49
CA ILE A 83 -8.34 -8.41 11.29
C ILE A 83 -8.53 -8.83 9.82
N VAL A 84 -8.87 -10.11 9.62
CA VAL A 84 -9.04 -10.71 8.30
C VAL A 84 -10.51 -10.70 7.91
N VAL A 85 -10.83 -10.06 6.78
CA VAL A 85 -12.21 -9.82 6.34
C VAL A 85 -12.44 -10.43 4.98
N SER A 86 -13.38 -11.36 4.86
CA SER A 86 -13.81 -11.98 3.60
C SER A 86 -15.20 -12.60 3.76
N ARG A 87 -15.83 -13.02 2.65
CA ARG A 87 -17.17 -13.62 2.68
C ARG A 87 -17.22 -15.06 3.21
N SER A 88 -16.17 -15.86 2.99
CA SER A 88 -16.16 -17.29 3.36
C SER A 88 -15.49 -17.49 4.71
N ARG A 89 -16.27 -17.87 5.72
CA ARG A 89 -15.79 -18.14 7.05
C ARG A 89 -14.78 -19.28 7.07
N ASP A 90 -15.07 -20.38 6.37
CA ASP A 90 -14.17 -21.55 6.31
C ASP A 90 -12.78 -21.21 5.74
N LYS A 91 -12.74 -20.34 4.71
CA LYS A 91 -11.47 -19.87 4.14
C LYS A 91 -10.71 -18.94 5.09
N LEU A 92 -11.43 -18.13 5.88
CA LEU A 92 -10.82 -17.28 6.89
C LEU A 92 -10.24 -18.09 8.05
N GLU A 93 -10.92 -19.14 8.48
CA GLU A 93 -10.44 -20.04 9.53
C GLU A 93 -9.16 -20.75 9.09
N ARG A 94 -9.13 -21.32 7.88
CA ARG A 94 -7.91 -21.90 7.30
C ARG A 94 -6.77 -20.89 7.20
N LEU A 95 -7.05 -19.68 6.70
CA LEU A 95 -6.06 -18.61 6.63
C LEU A 95 -5.51 -18.27 8.02
N SER A 96 -6.36 -18.22 9.04
CA SER A 96 -5.95 -17.97 10.43
C SER A 96 -4.99 -19.04 10.94
N GLU A 97 -5.30 -20.33 10.71
CA GLU A 97 -4.42 -21.45 11.06
C GLU A 97 -3.06 -21.35 10.36
N GLU A 98 -3.07 -21.07 9.06
CA GLU A 98 -1.84 -20.90 8.29
C GLU A 98 -1.00 -19.69 8.77
N LEU A 99 -1.63 -18.58 9.14
CA LEU A 99 -0.94 -17.41 9.69
C LEU A 99 -0.28 -17.72 11.03
N LEU A 100 -0.98 -18.43 11.91
CA LEU A 100 -0.46 -18.89 13.20
C LEU A 100 0.69 -19.89 13.05
N ALA A 101 0.64 -20.75 12.03
CA ALA A 101 1.74 -21.67 11.73
C ALA A 101 3.03 -20.95 11.29
N VAL A 102 2.91 -19.77 10.67
CA VAL A 102 4.06 -18.96 10.23
C VAL A 102 4.56 -18.05 11.36
N ASN A 103 3.66 -17.51 12.17
CA ASN A 103 3.99 -16.65 13.30
C ASN A 103 2.99 -16.87 14.44
N GLU A 104 3.36 -17.67 15.41
CA GLU A 104 2.54 -18.03 16.57
C GLU A 104 2.14 -16.85 17.47
N HIS A 105 2.88 -15.73 17.38
CA HIS A 105 2.60 -14.52 18.17
C HIS A 105 1.56 -13.60 17.51
N THR A 106 1.14 -13.89 16.28
CA THR A 106 0.11 -13.09 15.59
C THR A 106 -1.27 -13.38 16.16
N LEU A 107 -1.97 -12.35 16.61
CA LEU A 107 -3.39 -12.47 16.93
C LEU A 107 -4.21 -12.25 15.66
N VAL A 108 -5.19 -13.13 15.42
CA VAL A 108 -6.07 -13.04 14.25
C VAL A 108 -7.53 -12.91 14.68
N ARG A 109 -8.22 -11.86 14.19
CA ARG A 109 -9.66 -11.68 14.32
C ARG A 109 -10.31 -11.92 12.97
N ILE A 110 -11.30 -12.79 12.93
CA ILE A 110 -12.03 -13.17 11.72
C ILE A 110 -13.35 -12.40 11.67
N LEU A 111 -13.61 -11.74 10.53
CA LEU A 111 -14.88 -11.10 10.19
C LEU A 111 -15.39 -11.65 8.86
N ALA A 112 -16.43 -12.47 8.90
CA ALA A 112 -17.07 -13.02 7.70
C ALA A 112 -18.13 -12.04 7.20
N LEU A 113 -17.82 -11.29 6.12
CA LEU A 113 -18.69 -10.27 5.54
C LEU A 113 -18.84 -10.48 4.04
N ASP A 114 -20.07 -10.54 3.55
CA ASP A 114 -20.34 -10.57 2.10
C ASP A 114 -20.48 -9.14 1.57
N PHE A 115 -19.53 -8.78 0.73
CA PHE A 115 -19.44 -7.46 0.12
C PHE A 115 -20.46 -7.24 -1.01
N ALA A 116 -21.20 -8.27 -1.43
CA ALA A 116 -22.25 -8.17 -2.43
C ALA A 116 -23.64 -7.84 -1.84
N GLU A 117 -23.81 -8.04 -0.52
CA GLU A 117 -25.05 -7.79 0.21
C GLU A 117 -25.09 -6.42 0.89
N ASP A 118 -26.15 -6.14 1.65
CA ASP A 118 -26.22 -4.90 2.45
C ASP A 118 -25.19 -4.94 3.58
N VAL A 119 -24.29 -4.01 3.50
CA VAL A 119 -23.08 -3.95 4.31
C VAL A 119 -23.21 -3.17 5.60
N SER A 120 -24.38 -2.64 5.89
CA SER A 120 -24.59 -1.75 7.03
C SER A 120 -24.30 -2.43 8.36
N ASP A 121 -24.69 -3.68 8.51
CA ASP A 121 -24.46 -4.47 9.73
C ASP A 121 -22.99 -4.88 9.86
N GLY A 122 -22.39 -5.35 8.78
CA GLY A 122 -20.98 -5.73 8.76
C GLY A 122 -20.04 -4.56 9.02
N VAL A 123 -20.34 -3.38 8.47
CA VAL A 123 -19.57 -2.16 8.75
C VAL A 123 -19.72 -1.74 10.21
N ARG A 124 -20.91 -1.90 10.81
CA ARG A 124 -21.13 -1.63 12.24
C ARG A 124 -20.35 -2.59 13.13
N GLU A 125 -20.28 -3.87 12.77
CA GLU A 125 -19.48 -4.86 13.49
C GLU A 125 -18.00 -4.53 13.39
N LEU A 126 -17.50 -4.24 12.20
CA LEU A 126 -16.13 -3.79 11.99
C LEU A 126 -15.81 -2.55 12.83
N ALA A 127 -16.68 -1.54 12.84
CA ALA A 127 -16.49 -0.32 13.63
C ALA A 127 -16.40 -0.59 15.13
N LYS A 128 -17.14 -1.57 15.66
CA LYS A 128 -17.00 -1.99 17.07
C LYS A 128 -15.63 -2.60 17.34
N VAL A 129 -15.19 -3.52 16.49
CA VAL A 129 -13.88 -4.17 16.63
C VAL A 129 -12.73 -3.16 16.55
N VAL A 130 -12.83 -2.17 15.66
CA VAL A 130 -11.82 -1.12 15.49
C VAL A 130 -11.69 -0.22 16.72
N LYS A 131 -12.79 0.03 17.44
CA LYS A 131 -12.77 0.80 18.70
C LYS A 131 -12.01 0.10 19.83
N GLU A 132 -12.05 -1.22 19.84
CA GLU A 132 -11.41 -2.05 20.86
C GLU A 132 -9.92 -2.31 20.60
N LEU A 133 -9.49 -2.21 19.35
CA LEU A 133 -8.15 -2.60 18.90
C LEU A 133 -7.38 -1.42 18.33
N GLU A 134 -6.06 -1.43 18.54
CA GLU A 134 -5.15 -0.42 18.01
C GLU A 134 -4.89 -0.65 16.51
N VAL A 135 -5.89 -0.29 15.68
CA VAL A 135 -5.79 -0.42 14.22
C VAL A 135 -5.11 0.81 13.63
N GLY A 136 -3.98 0.59 12.96
CA GLY A 136 -3.22 1.65 12.30
C GLY A 136 -2.99 1.41 10.81
N LEU A 137 -3.45 0.27 10.27
CA LEU A 137 -3.30 -0.04 8.85
C LEU A 137 -4.58 -0.68 8.30
N LEU A 138 -5.05 -0.14 7.18
CA LEU A 138 -6.20 -0.68 6.44
C LEU A 138 -5.79 -1.02 5.01
N ILE A 139 -5.93 -2.28 4.62
CA ILE A 139 -5.73 -2.77 3.26
C ILE A 139 -7.09 -3.05 2.62
N ASN A 140 -7.57 -2.11 1.81
CA ASN A 140 -8.75 -2.28 0.98
C ASN A 140 -8.38 -3.04 -0.29
N ASN A 141 -8.54 -4.38 -0.27
CA ASN A 141 -8.14 -5.25 -1.37
C ASN A 141 -9.32 -5.99 -2.01
N VAL A 142 -10.50 -5.98 -1.40
CA VAL A 142 -11.68 -6.58 -2.04
C VAL A 142 -11.98 -5.90 -3.36
N GLY A 143 -12.18 -6.71 -4.39
CA GLY A 143 -12.60 -6.25 -5.69
C GLY A 143 -13.26 -7.35 -6.51
N VAL A 144 -14.13 -6.97 -7.41
CA VAL A 144 -14.74 -7.84 -8.43
C VAL A 144 -14.65 -7.19 -9.80
N THR A 145 -14.54 -8.02 -10.83
CA THR A 145 -14.47 -7.56 -12.21
C THR A 145 -15.27 -8.50 -13.13
N TYR A 146 -15.27 -8.24 -14.41
CA TYR A 146 -15.82 -9.10 -15.42
C TYR A 146 -15.01 -10.41 -15.53
N ALA A 147 -15.69 -11.51 -15.82
CA ALA A 147 -15.03 -12.79 -16.06
C ALA A 147 -14.19 -12.81 -17.36
N ALA A 148 -14.58 -11.99 -18.35
CA ALA A 148 -13.89 -11.81 -19.61
C ALA A 148 -14.09 -10.38 -20.12
N ALA A 149 -13.23 -9.94 -21.06
CA ALA A 149 -13.40 -8.63 -21.71
C ALA A 149 -14.73 -8.60 -22.48
N ARG A 150 -15.50 -7.50 -22.29
CA ARG A 150 -16.77 -7.24 -22.99
C ARG A 150 -16.98 -5.74 -23.12
N PHE A 151 -17.83 -5.33 -24.03
CA PHE A 151 -18.20 -3.92 -24.16
C PHE A 151 -19.14 -3.51 -23.03
N PHE A 152 -19.06 -2.25 -22.61
CA PHE A 152 -19.82 -1.74 -21.47
C PHE A 152 -21.35 -1.89 -21.66
N HIS A 153 -21.85 -1.70 -22.87
CA HIS A 153 -23.27 -1.84 -23.19
C HIS A 153 -23.79 -3.30 -23.17
N GLU A 154 -22.88 -4.27 -23.13
CA GLU A 154 -23.20 -5.71 -23.02
C GLU A 154 -23.22 -6.19 -21.56
N VAL A 155 -22.88 -5.33 -20.64
CA VAL A 155 -22.86 -5.64 -19.19
C VAL A 155 -24.28 -5.50 -18.65
N ASP A 156 -24.80 -6.56 -18.04
CA ASP A 156 -26.10 -6.51 -17.39
C ASP A 156 -26.09 -5.62 -16.12
N ASP A 157 -27.25 -5.09 -15.80
CA ASP A 157 -27.46 -4.18 -14.67
C ASP A 157 -27.04 -4.77 -13.33
N GLN A 158 -27.21 -6.07 -13.11
CA GLN A 158 -26.85 -6.71 -11.84
C GLN A 158 -25.35 -6.75 -11.67
N LEU A 159 -24.62 -7.10 -12.73
CA LEU A 159 -23.16 -7.21 -12.71
C LEU A 159 -22.50 -5.84 -12.48
N TRP A 160 -22.92 -4.79 -13.23
CA TRP A 160 -22.29 -3.49 -13.03
C TRP A 160 -22.63 -2.90 -11.66
N ARG A 161 -23.88 -3.07 -11.14
CA ARG A 161 -24.25 -2.66 -9.78
C ARG A 161 -23.40 -3.37 -8.73
N LYS A 162 -23.14 -4.68 -8.91
CA LYS A 162 -22.26 -5.44 -8.03
C LYS A 162 -20.84 -4.90 -8.06
N ILE A 163 -20.31 -4.57 -9.24
CA ILE A 163 -18.97 -3.98 -9.39
C ILE A 163 -18.88 -2.64 -8.63
N VAL A 164 -19.85 -1.75 -8.83
CA VAL A 164 -19.89 -0.46 -8.13
C VAL A 164 -20.00 -0.65 -6.61
N ARG A 165 -20.90 -1.52 -6.17
CA ARG A 165 -21.10 -1.81 -4.75
C ARG A 165 -19.82 -2.34 -4.10
N VAL A 166 -19.21 -3.35 -4.69
CA VAL A 166 -18.01 -3.99 -4.09
C VAL A 166 -16.78 -3.11 -4.20
N ASN A 167 -16.54 -2.49 -5.35
CA ASN A 167 -15.26 -1.79 -5.57
C ASN A 167 -15.27 -0.33 -5.08
N ILE A 168 -16.45 0.30 -4.95
CA ILE A 168 -16.56 1.72 -4.58
C ILE A 168 -17.27 1.87 -3.24
N GLU A 169 -18.52 1.42 -3.15
CA GLU A 169 -19.34 1.67 -1.97
C GLU A 169 -18.76 1.01 -0.71
N TRP A 170 -18.35 -0.25 -0.82
CA TRP A 170 -17.73 -0.98 0.28
C TRP A 170 -16.43 -0.35 0.77
N MET A 171 -15.50 -0.13 -0.14
CA MET A 171 -14.23 0.49 0.18
C MET A 171 -14.44 1.83 0.91
N THR A 172 -15.38 2.64 0.42
CA THR A 172 -15.71 3.94 1.02
C THR A 172 -16.31 3.79 2.42
N LYS A 173 -17.27 2.86 2.60
CA LYS A 173 -17.92 2.61 3.89
C LYS A 173 -16.94 2.07 4.93
N VAL A 174 -16.10 1.10 4.55
CA VAL A 174 -15.07 0.53 5.44
C VAL A 174 -14.06 1.61 5.85
N THR A 175 -13.55 2.37 4.89
CA THR A 175 -12.61 3.45 5.18
C THR A 175 -13.22 4.48 6.13
N ARG A 176 -14.47 4.89 5.89
CA ARG A 176 -15.19 5.84 6.74
C ARG A 176 -15.44 5.31 8.16
N ALA A 177 -15.59 3.99 8.31
CA ALA A 177 -15.79 3.36 9.62
C ALA A 177 -14.49 3.24 10.43
N VAL A 178 -13.36 3.09 9.75
CA VAL A 178 -12.05 2.85 10.38
C VAL A 178 -11.27 4.14 10.63
N LEU A 179 -11.30 5.07 9.68
CA LEU A 179 -10.47 6.28 9.67
C LEU A 179 -10.60 7.16 10.92
N PRO A 180 -11.80 7.41 11.50
CA PRO A 180 -11.92 8.27 12.69
C PRO A 180 -11.11 7.75 13.89
N GLU A 181 -11.12 6.43 14.11
CA GLU A 181 -10.35 5.83 15.21
C GLU A 181 -8.85 5.84 14.94
N MET A 182 -8.43 5.70 13.69
CA MET A 182 -7.02 5.85 13.32
C MET A 182 -6.51 7.27 13.60
N LEU A 183 -7.28 8.29 13.21
CA LEU A 183 -6.93 9.70 13.42
C LEU A 183 -6.92 10.06 14.91
N ARG A 184 -7.92 9.62 15.69
CA ARG A 184 -7.97 9.87 17.15
C ARG A 184 -6.72 9.33 17.87
N ARG A 185 -6.18 8.21 17.45
CA ARG A 185 -4.98 7.60 18.03
C ARG A 185 -3.69 8.27 17.60
N GLU A 186 -3.66 8.91 16.45
CA GLU A 186 -2.53 9.71 16.02
C GLU A 186 -2.42 11.01 16.86
N GLU A 187 -3.56 11.58 17.26
CA GLU A 187 -3.63 12.76 18.11
C GLU A 187 -3.35 12.45 19.60
N GLU A 188 -3.67 11.24 20.06
CA GLU A 188 -3.41 10.76 21.42
C GLU A 188 -2.39 9.61 21.39
N PRO A 189 -1.09 9.87 21.14
CA PRO A 189 -0.11 8.81 21.19
C PRO A 189 -0.08 8.23 22.61
N SER A 190 -0.25 6.90 22.71
CA SER A 190 -0.26 6.18 23.96
C SER A 190 0.96 6.58 24.79
N SER A 191 0.69 7.21 25.93
CA SER A 191 1.69 7.47 26.97
C SER A 191 2.10 6.12 27.57
N THR A 192 3.15 5.53 27.03
CA THR A 192 3.85 4.38 27.61
C THR A 192 5.30 4.71 27.81
#